data_f6cc18ad53c2df050037dd94ec896cee
#
_entry.id   f6cc18ad53c2df050037dd94ec896cee
#
_cell.length_a   1.000
_cell.length_b   1.000
_cell.length_c   1.000
_cell.angle_alpha   90.00
_cell.angle_beta   90.00
_cell.angle_gamma   90.00
#
_symmetry.space_group_name_H-M   'P 1'
#
loop_
_entity.id
_entity.type
_entity.pdbx_description
1 polymer ?
#
loop_
_entity_poly.entity_id
_entity_poly.type
_entity_poly.pdbx_seq_one_letter_code
_entity_poly.pdbx_strand_id
1 'polypeptide(L)'
;MAYKVIIDAGHGGETDPGAVYQGRQEKDDNLRLALAVGEILSQNGVDVEYTRTTDVYQTPFEKAQIANASGADFFISFHRNSSPIPNQYSGVETLVYDKSGEKLDMAENINGALGELGFNDLGVKARPGLVVLRRTRMPALLIETGFINTDQDNARFDAQFDEIAQAIASAILGTLDEETLMNSQNSRDIFYRVQVGSYRERPNADKLLYELEDQGFPAFILYQDGLYKVQVGAFRNMENAVKMERVLRNAGYSTWIDAAPASY
;
A
#
# COMPACT_ATOMS: atom_id res chain seq x y z
N MET A 1 -7.21 13.79 5.92
CA MET A 1 -5.83 13.88 6.49
C MET A 1 -4.90 13.83 5.30
N ALA A 2 -3.75 14.49 5.32
CA ALA A 2 -2.78 14.36 4.25
C ALA A 2 -2.19 12.94 4.29
N TYR A 3 -2.02 12.31 3.12
CA TYR A 3 -1.31 11.03 3.03
C TYR A 3 0.14 11.20 3.40
N LYS A 4 0.70 10.17 4.01
CA LYS A 4 2.12 10.06 4.30
C LYS A 4 2.75 8.94 3.49
N VAL A 5 3.79 9.27 2.73
CA VAL A 5 4.51 8.30 1.90
C VAL A 5 5.96 8.22 2.37
N ILE A 6 6.48 7.01 2.57
CA ILE A 6 7.91 6.81 2.76
C ILE A 6 8.55 6.33 1.47
N ILE A 7 9.53 7.08 1.00
CA ILE A 7 10.29 6.81 -0.21
C ILE A 7 11.60 6.13 0.13
N ASP A 8 11.87 5.03 -0.54
CA ASP A 8 13.12 4.28 -0.45
C ASP A 8 13.93 4.43 -1.75
N ALA A 9 15.15 4.93 -1.63
CA ALA A 9 16.12 4.84 -2.71
C ALA A 9 16.89 3.52 -2.56
N GLY A 10 16.70 2.59 -3.49
CA GLY A 10 17.36 1.28 -3.48
C GLY A 10 18.88 1.39 -3.42
N HIS A 11 19.53 0.39 -2.78
CA HIS A 11 20.98 0.34 -2.60
C HIS A 11 21.55 1.54 -1.80
N GLY A 12 22.87 1.74 -1.81
CA GLY A 12 23.55 2.89 -1.19
C GLY A 12 24.86 2.54 -0.54
N GLY A 13 25.72 3.57 -0.37
CA GLY A 13 27.04 3.47 0.21
C GLY A 13 28.07 2.82 -0.73
N GLU A 14 29.30 2.70 -0.23
CA GLU A 14 30.42 2.15 -1.03
C GLU A 14 30.28 0.65 -1.29
N THR A 15 29.58 -0.07 -0.42
CA THR A 15 29.50 -1.55 -0.44
C THR A 15 28.30 -2.10 -1.22
N ASP A 16 27.32 -1.27 -1.54
CA ASP A 16 26.12 -1.67 -2.29
C ASP A 16 25.78 -0.67 -3.40
N PRO A 17 26.50 -0.70 -4.52
CA PRO A 17 26.22 0.18 -5.65
C PRO A 17 24.95 -0.21 -6.42
N GLY A 18 24.34 -1.36 -6.13
CA GLY A 18 23.36 -1.99 -6.99
C GLY A 18 24.00 -2.52 -8.30
N ALA A 19 23.21 -2.60 -9.35
CA ALA A 19 23.74 -2.95 -10.67
C ALA A 19 24.66 -1.83 -11.20
N VAL A 20 25.72 -2.24 -11.90
CA VAL A 20 26.73 -1.30 -12.46
C VAL A 20 26.91 -1.56 -13.95
N TYR A 21 26.81 -0.52 -14.75
CA TYR A 21 27.02 -0.58 -16.19
C TYR A 21 27.77 0.64 -16.69
N GLN A 22 28.93 0.43 -17.35
CA GLN A 22 29.80 1.48 -17.89
C GLN A 22 30.12 2.61 -16.87
N GLY A 23 30.30 2.25 -15.60
CA GLY A 23 30.58 3.19 -14.52
C GLY A 23 29.34 3.85 -13.90
N ARG A 24 28.14 3.70 -14.47
CA ARG A 24 26.87 4.12 -13.88
C ARG A 24 26.49 3.17 -12.78
N GLN A 25 26.10 3.68 -11.62
CA GLN A 25 25.69 2.89 -10.46
C GLN A 25 24.19 3.08 -10.21
N GLU A 26 23.50 2.01 -9.97
CA GLU A 26 22.05 2.00 -9.73
C GLU A 26 21.68 2.87 -8.52
N LYS A 27 22.44 2.81 -7.44
CA LYS A 27 22.21 3.59 -6.21
C LYS A 27 22.10 5.10 -6.45
N ASP A 28 22.85 5.62 -7.45
CA ASP A 28 22.88 7.05 -7.75
C ASP A 28 21.63 7.48 -8.52
N ASP A 29 21.22 6.69 -9.52
CA ASP A 29 19.98 6.88 -10.27
C ASP A 29 18.77 6.79 -9.31
N ASN A 30 18.76 5.78 -8.46
CA ASN A 30 17.67 5.56 -7.49
C ASN A 30 17.53 6.74 -6.52
N LEU A 31 18.64 7.24 -5.97
CA LEU A 31 18.62 8.37 -5.06
C LEU A 31 18.12 9.64 -5.76
N ARG A 32 18.65 9.92 -6.95
CA ARG A 32 18.25 11.10 -7.72
C ARG A 32 16.77 11.09 -8.05
N LEU A 33 16.23 9.94 -8.51
CA LEU A 33 14.82 9.82 -8.87
C LEU A 33 13.91 9.87 -7.64
N ALA A 34 14.28 9.17 -6.56
CA ALA A 34 13.55 9.17 -5.30
C ALA A 34 13.38 10.58 -4.72
N LEU A 35 14.45 11.39 -4.74
CA LEU A 35 14.41 12.76 -4.25
C LEU A 35 13.54 13.67 -5.15
N ALA A 36 13.65 13.53 -6.47
CA ALA A 36 12.85 14.32 -7.41
C ALA A 36 11.35 14.02 -7.29
N VAL A 37 10.96 12.75 -7.23
CA VAL A 37 9.57 12.33 -7.03
C VAL A 37 9.04 12.82 -5.69
N GLY A 38 9.82 12.65 -4.61
CA GLY A 38 9.40 13.08 -3.28
C GLY A 38 9.25 14.59 -3.16
N GLU A 39 10.05 15.38 -3.84
CA GLU A 39 9.88 16.84 -3.90
C GLU A 39 8.55 17.21 -4.55
N ILE A 40 8.20 16.58 -5.69
CA ILE A 40 6.93 16.83 -6.37
C ILE A 40 5.75 16.44 -5.47
N LEU A 41 5.81 15.28 -4.81
CA LEU A 41 4.77 14.82 -3.88
C LEU A 41 4.59 15.81 -2.71
N SER A 42 5.70 16.29 -2.11
CA SER A 42 5.67 17.27 -1.02
C SER A 42 5.05 18.60 -1.45
N GLN A 43 5.37 19.08 -2.65
CA GLN A 43 4.79 20.30 -3.22
C GLN A 43 3.27 20.16 -3.46
N ASN A 44 2.77 18.93 -3.59
CA ASN A 44 1.34 18.62 -3.75
C ASN A 44 0.67 18.17 -2.44
N GLY A 45 1.29 18.44 -1.28
CA GLY A 45 0.65 18.28 0.03
C GLY A 45 0.74 16.88 0.63
N VAL A 46 1.55 15.98 0.06
CA VAL A 46 1.86 14.68 0.66
C VAL A 46 2.97 14.85 1.71
N ASP A 47 2.81 14.24 2.87
CA ASP A 47 3.88 14.14 3.88
C ASP A 47 4.89 13.06 3.43
N VAL A 48 6.12 13.48 3.10
CA VAL A 48 7.14 12.59 2.53
C VAL A 48 8.28 12.37 3.50
N GLU A 49 8.53 11.11 3.83
CA GLU A 49 9.75 10.67 4.52
C GLU A 49 10.63 9.82 3.59
N TYR A 50 11.88 9.64 3.95
CA TYR A 50 12.84 8.88 3.16
C TYR A 50 13.59 7.87 4.03
N THR A 51 13.92 6.71 3.44
CA THR A 51 14.86 5.78 4.09
C THR A 51 16.27 6.35 4.11
N ARG A 52 16.67 7.03 3.02
CA ARG A 52 17.92 7.79 2.90
C ARG A 52 17.76 8.99 1.96
N THR A 53 18.52 10.05 2.22
CA THR A 53 18.63 11.24 1.36
C THR A 53 20.06 11.51 0.90
N THR A 54 20.99 10.64 1.28
CA THR A 54 22.41 10.69 0.92
C THR A 54 22.90 9.30 0.53
N ASP A 55 24.15 9.20 0.05
CA ASP A 55 24.76 7.93 -0.32
C ASP A 55 25.25 7.16 0.93
N VAL A 56 24.32 6.54 1.64
CA VAL A 56 24.59 5.71 2.81
C VAL A 56 24.05 4.30 2.60
N TYR A 57 24.77 3.31 3.12
CA TYR A 57 24.35 1.92 3.09
C TYR A 57 23.28 1.65 4.15
N GLN A 58 22.24 0.94 3.73
CA GLN A 58 21.20 0.40 4.61
C GLN A 58 20.81 -0.98 4.10
N THR A 59 20.73 -1.96 4.97
CA THR A 59 20.22 -3.27 4.61
C THR A 59 18.73 -3.20 4.25
N PRO A 60 18.20 -4.11 3.41
CA PRO A 60 16.76 -4.17 3.14
C PRO A 60 15.90 -4.32 4.40
N PHE A 61 16.43 -4.92 5.45
CA PHE A 61 15.73 -5.04 6.73
C PHE A 61 15.66 -3.70 7.48
N GLU A 62 16.76 -2.95 7.54
CA GLU A 62 16.79 -1.60 8.14
C GLU A 62 15.84 -0.66 7.41
N LYS A 63 15.82 -0.67 6.06
CA LYS A 63 14.86 0.09 5.25
C LYS A 63 13.42 -0.23 5.64
N ALA A 64 13.07 -1.51 5.77
CA ALA A 64 11.74 -1.93 6.21
C ALA A 64 11.42 -1.50 7.67
N GLN A 65 12.44 -1.48 8.57
CA GLN A 65 12.25 -1.00 9.95
C GLN A 65 11.99 0.52 9.97
N ILE A 66 12.74 1.30 9.21
CA ILE A 66 12.53 2.75 9.07
C ILE A 66 11.11 3.00 8.56
N ALA A 67 10.70 2.30 7.49
CA ALA A 67 9.37 2.40 6.94
C ALA A 67 8.28 2.09 7.99
N ASN A 68 8.44 1.02 8.74
CA ASN A 68 7.47 0.63 9.77
C ASN A 68 7.40 1.60 10.97
N ALA A 69 8.45 2.37 11.20
CA ALA A 69 8.51 3.38 12.25
C ALA A 69 7.94 4.74 11.83
N SER A 70 7.85 5.02 10.52
CA SER A 70 7.40 6.30 9.96
C SER A 70 5.90 6.56 10.14
N GLY A 71 5.10 5.50 10.26
CA GLY A 71 3.64 5.59 10.23
C GLY A 71 3.08 5.99 8.86
N ALA A 72 3.84 5.75 7.78
CA ALA A 72 3.42 6.06 6.42
C ALA A 72 2.29 5.14 5.93
N ASP A 73 1.45 5.68 5.05
CA ASP A 73 0.36 4.95 4.40
C ASP A 73 0.87 4.06 3.26
N PHE A 74 1.94 4.49 2.57
CA PHE A 74 2.59 3.75 1.48
C PHE A 74 4.11 3.74 1.62
N PHE A 75 4.72 2.62 1.18
CA PHE A 75 6.15 2.48 0.97
C PHE A 75 6.44 2.36 -0.54
N ILE A 76 7.28 3.24 -1.08
CA ILE A 76 7.62 3.27 -2.50
C ILE A 76 9.14 3.21 -2.66
N SER A 77 9.65 2.12 -3.23
CA SER A 77 11.07 1.90 -3.47
C SER A 77 11.43 2.13 -4.94
N PHE A 78 12.55 2.79 -5.18
CA PHE A 78 13.06 3.11 -6.52
C PHE A 78 14.29 2.28 -6.83
N HIS A 79 14.28 1.64 -7.99
CA HIS A 79 15.31 0.77 -8.51
C HIS A 79 15.49 0.93 -10.03
N ARG A 80 16.58 0.37 -10.55
CA ARG A 80 16.86 0.18 -11.97
C ARG A 80 17.14 -1.30 -12.20
N ASN A 81 16.35 -1.92 -13.08
CA ASN A 81 16.51 -3.33 -13.42
C ASN A 81 17.85 -3.62 -14.10
N SER A 82 18.25 -4.89 -14.12
CA SER A 82 19.43 -5.35 -14.82
C SER A 82 19.20 -6.72 -15.45
N SER A 83 19.70 -6.92 -16.66
CA SER A 83 19.66 -8.19 -17.36
C SER A 83 21.04 -8.89 -17.34
N PRO A 84 21.09 -10.23 -17.49
CA PRO A 84 22.35 -10.97 -17.53
C PRO A 84 23.30 -10.53 -18.66
N ILE A 85 22.72 -10.07 -19.78
CA ILE A 85 23.47 -9.60 -20.96
C ILE A 85 23.04 -8.16 -21.24
N PRO A 86 23.98 -7.21 -21.43
CA PRO A 86 23.63 -5.83 -21.79
C PRO A 86 22.75 -5.76 -23.04
N ASN A 87 21.78 -4.83 -23.01
CA ASN A 87 20.83 -4.60 -24.10
C ASN A 87 19.89 -5.79 -24.42
N GLN A 88 19.78 -6.77 -23.51
CA GLN A 88 18.92 -7.93 -23.70
C GLN A 88 17.44 -7.61 -23.46
N TYR A 89 17.15 -6.85 -22.41
CA TYR A 89 15.82 -6.43 -22.02
C TYR A 89 15.74 -4.92 -21.87
N SER A 90 14.56 -4.38 -22.05
CA SER A 90 14.25 -2.95 -21.96
C SER A 90 12.85 -2.76 -21.42
N GLY A 91 12.61 -1.72 -20.63
CA GLY A 91 11.29 -1.34 -20.13
C GLY A 91 11.21 -1.24 -18.63
N VAL A 92 10.01 -0.97 -18.15
CA VAL A 92 9.69 -0.74 -16.73
C VAL A 92 8.83 -1.86 -16.19
N GLU A 93 9.00 -2.16 -14.91
CA GLU A 93 8.10 -3.05 -14.17
C GLU A 93 7.95 -2.57 -12.74
N THR A 94 6.81 -2.87 -12.12
CA THR A 94 6.63 -2.61 -10.70
C THR A 94 6.41 -3.92 -9.95
N LEU A 95 7.14 -4.08 -8.85
CA LEU A 95 7.13 -5.27 -8.03
C LEU A 95 6.29 -5.02 -6.77
N VAL A 96 5.43 -5.97 -6.44
CA VAL A 96 4.56 -5.94 -5.26
C VAL A 96 4.67 -7.25 -4.50
N TYR A 97 4.28 -7.27 -3.21
CA TYR A 97 4.23 -8.53 -2.46
C TYR A 97 3.22 -9.51 -3.07
N ASP A 98 2.02 -9.03 -3.32
CA ASP A 98 0.94 -9.73 -4.03
C ASP A 98 0.17 -8.72 -4.91
N LYS A 99 -0.56 -9.23 -5.90
CA LYS A 99 -1.35 -8.41 -6.82
C LYS A 99 -2.75 -8.15 -6.27
N SER A 100 -2.85 -7.28 -5.26
CA SER A 100 -4.12 -6.93 -4.64
C SER A 100 -4.12 -5.54 -4.03
N GLY A 101 -5.30 -4.90 -4.00
CA GLY A 101 -5.55 -3.62 -3.32
C GLY A 101 -4.81 -2.45 -3.95
N GLU A 102 -4.85 -1.31 -3.28
CA GLU A 102 -4.38 0.00 -3.72
C GLU A 102 -2.95 0.04 -4.27
N LYS A 103 -2.05 -0.79 -3.71
CA LYS A 103 -0.68 -0.90 -4.23
C LYS A 103 -0.62 -1.46 -5.66
N LEU A 104 -1.60 -2.30 -6.06
CA LEU A 104 -1.68 -2.81 -7.41
C LEU A 104 -2.13 -1.71 -8.36
N ASP A 105 -3.18 -0.98 -8.00
CA ASP A 105 -3.73 0.12 -8.81
C ASP A 105 -2.65 1.20 -9.02
N MET A 106 -1.94 1.58 -7.93
CA MET A 106 -0.82 2.52 -7.99
C MET A 106 0.31 2.01 -8.90
N ALA A 107 0.67 0.73 -8.79
CA ALA A 107 1.72 0.13 -9.60
C ALA A 107 1.36 0.08 -11.10
N GLU A 108 0.10 -0.23 -11.43
CA GLU A 108 -0.41 -0.23 -12.80
C GLU A 108 -0.46 1.19 -13.38
N ASN A 109 -0.90 2.18 -12.60
CA ASN A 109 -0.91 3.59 -12.99
C ASN A 109 0.51 4.12 -13.26
N ILE A 110 1.49 3.78 -12.41
CA ILE A 110 2.90 4.16 -12.61
C ILE A 110 3.47 3.53 -13.89
N ASN A 111 3.27 2.23 -14.09
CA ASN A 111 3.74 1.55 -15.30
C ASN A 111 3.11 2.14 -16.56
N GLY A 112 1.81 2.42 -16.53
CA GLY A 112 1.10 3.07 -17.64
C GLY A 112 1.67 4.44 -17.98
N ALA A 113 1.88 5.30 -16.98
CA ALA A 113 2.46 6.62 -17.15
C ALA A 113 3.88 6.58 -17.73
N LEU A 114 4.71 5.63 -17.29
CA LEU A 114 6.04 5.42 -17.86
C LEU A 114 5.98 4.84 -19.28
N GLY A 115 4.96 4.03 -19.57
CA GLY A 115 4.68 3.54 -20.93
C GLY A 115 4.36 4.65 -21.92
N GLU A 116 3.62 5.68 -21.49
CA GLU A 116 3.34 6.87 -22.30
C GLU A 116 4.61 7.67 -22.65
N LEU A 117 5.65 7.60 -21.81
CA LEU A 117 6.97 8.17 -22.10
C LEU A 117 7.83 7.28 -23.02
N GLY A 118 7.26 6.16 -23.48
CA GLY A 118 7.87 5.27 -24.47
C GLY A 118 8.69 4.11 -23.87
N PHE A 119 8.63 3.86 -22.58
CA PHE A 119 9.15 2.61 -22.01
C PHE A 119 8.23 1.43 -22.38
N ASN A 120 8.83 0.25 -22.55
CA ASN A 120 8.05 -0.97 -22.62
C ASN A 120 7.46 -1.27 -21.22
N ASP A 121 6.15 -1.37 -21.09
CA ASP A 121 5.52 -1.83 -19.86
C ASP A 121 5.62 -3.36 -19.75
N LEU A 122 6.43 -3.83 -18.80
CA LEU A 122 6.63 -5.25 -18.50
C LEU A 122 5.62 -5.77 -17.45
N GLY A 123 4.72 -4.92 -17.01
CA GLY A 123 3.63 -5.21 -16.09
C GLY A 123 4.03 -5.26 -14.62
N VAL A 124 3.03 -5.43 -13.78
CA VAL A 124 3.22 -5.60 -12.33
C VAL A 124 3.50 -7.07 -12.01
N LYS A 125 4.50 -7.33 -11.17
CA LYS A 125 4.91 -8.69 -10.81
C LYS A 125 4.91 -8.92 -9.30
N ALA A 126 4.37 -10.04 -8.84
CA ALA A 126 4.47 -10.44 -7.45
C ALA A 126 5.88 -10.95 -7.11
N ARG A 127 6.47 -10.42 -6.05
CA ARG A 127 7.81 -10.77 -5.53
C ARG A 127 7.79 -10.90 -4.00
N PRO A 128 7.09 -11.90 -3.43
CA PRO A 128 6.95 -12.07 -1.98
C PRO A 128 8.28 -12.38 -1.28
N GLY A 129 9.34 -12.69 -2.03
CA GLY A 129 10.68 -12.92 -1.50
C GLY A 129 11.44 -11.65 -1.12
N LEU A 130 11.09 -10.49 -1.70
CA LEU A 130 11.79 -9.24 -1.43
C LEU A 130 11.51 -8.73 -0.01
N VAL A 131 12.58 -8.46 0.74
CA VAL A 131 12.48 -8.09 2.16
C VAL A 131 11.68 -6.82 2.36
N VAL A 132 11.94 -5.80 1.57
CA VAL A 132 11.25 -4.49 1.66
C VAL A 132 9.74 -4.59 1.33
N LEU A 133 9.33 -5.53 0.49
CA LEU A 133 7.91 -5.76 0.19
C LEU A 133 7.23 -6.65 1.24
N ARG A 134 7.98 -7.59 1.83
CA ARG A 134 7.45 -8.58 2.78
C ARG A 134 7.42 -8.07 4.21
N ARG A 135 8.36 -7.21 4.61
CA ARG A 135 8.57 -6.78 6.00
C ARG A 135 8.00 -5.40 6.31
N THR A 136 7.60 -4.64 5.33
CA THR A 136 6.82 -3.40 5.50
C THR A 136 5.37 -3.77 5.88
N ARG A 137 4.76 -2.95 6.73
CA ARG A 137 3.40 -3.18 7.27
C ARG A 137 2.32 -2.46 6.48
N MET A 138 2.69 -1.44 5.72
CA MET A 138 1.84 -0.68 4.82
C MET A 138 1.88 -1.28 3.41
N PRO A 139 0.94 -0.92 2.51
CA PRO A 139 1.04 -1.15 1.08
C PRO A 139 2.40 -0.75 0.55
N ALA A 140 3.09 -1.68 -0.16
CA ALA A 140 4.47 -1.50 -0.60
C ALA A 140 4.64 -1.88 -2.06
N LEU A 141 5.37 -1.06 -2.80
CA LEU A 141 5.74 -1.30 -4.18
C LEU A 141 7.22 -0.91 -4.44
N LEU A 142 7.82 -1.57 -5.43
CA LEU A 142 9.18 -1.31 -5.89
C LEU A 142 9.15 -1.10 -7.41
N ILE A 143 9.58 0.08 -7.83
CA ILE A 143 9.55 0.51 -9.23
C ILE A 143 10.92 0.24 -9.84
N GLU A 144 10.97 -0.56 -10.90
CA GLU A 144 12.14 -0.77 -11.75
C GLU A 144 12.06 0.18 -12.97
N THR A 145 12.70 1.32 -12.86
CA THR A 145 12.60 2.41 -13.87
C THR A 145 13.60 2.17 -15.01
N GLY A 146 13.34 1.19 -15.84
CA GLY A 146 14.20 0.78 -16.97
C GLY A 146 15.40 -0.06 -16.54
N PHE A 147 16.07 -0.68 -17.52
CA PHE A 147 17.26 -1.49 -17.30
C PHE A 147 18.51 -0.63 -17.36
N ILE A 148 19.29 -0.61 -16.25
CA ILE A 148 20.53 0.19 -16.17
C ILE A 148 21.59 -0.27 -17.19
N ASN A 149 21.55 -1.53 -17.61
CA ASN A 149 22.46 -2.07 -18.60
C ASN A 149 21.87 -2.15 -20.02
N THR A 150 20.88 -1.30 -20.30
CA THR A 150 20.31 -1.11 -21.64
C THR A 150 20.47 0.36 -22.06
N ASP A 151 21.23 0.56 -23.16
CA ASP A 151 21.59 1.89 -23.64
C ASP A 151 20.36 2.75 -23.99
N GLN A 152 19.31 2.14 -24.55
CA GLN A 152 18.05 2.82 -24.86
C GLN A 152 17.34 3.32 -23.61
N ASP A 153 17.27 2.49 -22.56
CA ASP A 153 16.62 2.88 -21.30
C ASP A 153 17.42 3.97 -20.59
N ASN A 154 18.76 3.89 -20.62
CA ASN A 154 19.62 4.94 -20.07
C ASN A 154 19.48 6.26 -20.82
N ALA A 155 19.47 6.22 -22.17
CA ALA A 155 19.27 7.42 -22.97
C ALA A 155 17.92 8.10 -22.68
N ARG A 156 16.86 7.29 -22.52
CA ARG A 156 15.53 7.80 -22.15
C ARG A 156 15.50 8.34 -20.72
N PHE A 157 16.05 7.61 -19.76
CA PHE A 157 16.13 8.04 -18.37
C PHE A 157 16.85 9.39 -18.24
N ASP A 158 17.94 9.61 -18.98
CA ASP A 158 18.69 10.86 -18.93
C ASP A 158 17.98 11.99 -19.67
N ALA A 159 17.41 11.71 -20.85
CA ALA A 159 16.78 12.73 -21.68
C ALA A 159 15.41 13.21 -21.14
N GLN A 160 14.68 12.34 -20.43
CA GLN A 160 13.32 12.60 -19.94
C GLN A 160 13.23 12.48 -18.42
N PHE A 161 14.30 12.79 -17.69
CA PHE A 161 14.37 12.58 -16.24
C PHE A 161 13.26 13.30 -15.49
N ASP A 162 13.03 14.56 -15.79
CA ASP A 162 12.03 15.38 -15.11
C ASP A 162 10.61 14.91 -15.46
N GLU A 163 10.38 14.50 -16.70
CA GLU A 163 9.09 13.93 -17.15
C GLU A 163 8.83 12.58 -16.48
N ILE A 164 9.86 11.74 -16.31
CA ILE A 164 9.77 10.47 -15.58
C ILE A 164 9.39 10.72 -14.12
N ALA A 165 10.06 11.64 -13.45
CA ALA A 165 9.75 12.01 -12.06
C ALA A 165 8.33 12.55 -11.93
N GLN A 166 7.91 13.43 -12.87
CA GLN A 166 6.55 13.99 -12.89
C GLN A 166 5.49 12.92 -13.17
N ALA A 167 5.73 12.01 -14.12
CA ALA A 167 4.81 10.93 -14.46
C ALA A 167 4.57 9.99 -13.27
N ILE A 168 5.65 9.58 -12.60
CA ILE A 168 5.56 8.74 -11.39
C ILE A 168 4.80 9.47 -10.28
N ALA A 169 5.17 10.72 -9.99
CA ALA A 169 4.50 11.50 -8.95
C ALA A 169 3.02 11.71 -9.26
N SER A 170 2.67 12.03 -10.51
CA SER A 170 1.27 12.21 -10.93
C SER A 170 0.45 10.91 -10.82
N ALA A 171 1.03 9.76 -11.15
CA ALA A 171 0.36 8.47 -11.00
C ALA A 171 0.11 8.12 -9.52
N ILE A 172 1.08 8.43 -8.63
CA ILE A 172 0.91 8.28 -7.18
C ILE A 172 -0.21 9.20 -6.69
N LEU A 173 -0.15 10.50 -7.01
CA LEU A 173 -1.16 11.48 -6.59
C LEU A 173 -2.56 11.11 -7.09
N GLY A 174 -2.68 10.68 -8.35
CA GLY A 174 -3.96 10.24 -8.92
C GLY A 174 -4.57 9.08 -8.11
N THR A 175 -3.76 8.10 -7.72
CA THR A 175 -4.22 6.97 -6.89
C THR A 175 -4.65 7.44 -5.50
N LEU A 176 -3.87 8.33 -4.85
CA LEU A 176 -4.20 8.89 -3.54
C LEU A 176 -5.46 9.76 -3.58
N ASP A 177 -5.68 10.52 -4.66
CA ASP A 177 -6.88 11.35 -4.85
C ASP A 177 -8.12 10.50 -5.10
N GLU A 178 -8.02 9.45 -5.91
CA GLU A 178 -9.11 8.50 -6.13
C GLU A 178 -9.50 7.81 -4.82
N GLU A 179 -8.54 7.42 -4.00
CA GLU A 179 -8.78 6.86 -2.67
C GLU A 179 -9.45 7.90 -1.75
N THR A 180 -9.01 9.16 -1.76
CA THR A 180 -9.65 10.25 -1.02
C THR A 180 -11.09 10.46 -1.50
N LEU A 181 -11.34 10.41 -2.80
CA LEU A 181 -12.67 10.52 -3.37
C LEU A 181 -13.53 9.30 -3.04
N MET A 182 -12.98 8.09 -3.13
CA MET A 182 -13.65 6.86 -2.71
C MET A 182 -13.91 6.86 -1.20
N ASN A 183 -12.95 7.29 -0.39
CA ASN A 183 -13.13 7.44 1.06
C ASN A 183 -14.08 8.58 1.42
N SER A 184 -14.12 9.66 0.68
CA SER A 184 -15.10 10.75 0.86
C SER A 184 -16.51 10.37 0.35
N GLN A 185 -16.61 9.52 -0.66
CA GLN A 185 -17.88 8.90 -1.07
C GLN A 185 -18.27 7.76 -0.12
N ASN A 186 -17.28 7.03 0.41
CA ASN A 186 -17.42 5.98 1.43
C ASN A 186 -17.53 6.54 2.87
N SER A 187 -17.47 7.84 3.10
CA SER A 187 -17.93 8.43 4.37
C SER A 187 -19.45 8.30 4.58
N ARG A 188 -20.13 7.68 3.63
CA ARG A 188 -21.37 6.94 3.78
C ARG A 188 -21.14 5.43 3.90
N ASP A 189 -19.99 5.01 4.44
CA ASP A 189 -19.66 3.59 4.63
C ASP A 189 -20.80 2.89 5.39
N ILE A 190 -21.51 2.04 4.69
CA ILE A 190 -22.44 1.10 5.30
C ILE A 190 -21.56 -0.05 5.83
N PHE A 191 -21.57 -0.20 7.16
CA PHE A 191 -21.00 -1.39 7.78
C PHE A 191 -22.11 -2.41 8.02
N TYR A 192 -21.83 -3.63 7.64
CA TYR A 192 -22.66 -4.79 7.93
C TYR A 192 -22.21 -5.38 9.27
N ARG A 193 -23.06 -5.30 10.29
CA ARG A 193 -22.79 -5.84 11.63
C ARG A 193 -23.69 -7.03 11.87
N VAL A 194 -23.15 -8.11 12.44
CA VAL A 194 -23.98 -9.27 12.78
C VAL A 194 -24.50 -9.08 14.20
N GLN A 195 -25.75 -8.70 14.35
CA GLN A 195 -26.42 -8.54 15.63
C GLN A 195 -26.88 -9.91 16.16
N VAL A 196 -26.55 -10.20 17.43
CA VAL A 196 -26.82 -11.47 18.09
C VAL A 196 -27.89 -11.30 19.20
N GLY A 197 -28.04 -10.08 19.73
CA GLY A 197 -29.01 -9.77 20.74
C GLY A 197 -29.34 -8.29 20.86
N SER A 198 -30.48 -7.97 21.48
CA SER A 198 -30.88 -6.59 21.76
C SER A 198 -31.66 -6.58 23.10
N TYR A 199 -31.21 -5.72 24.02
CA TYR A 199 -31.69 -5.71 25.39
C TYR A 199 -32.02 -4.30 25.88
N ARG A 200 -33.02 -4.16 26.73
CA ARG A 200 -33.35 -2.89 27.41
C ARG A 200 -32.39 -2.60 28.56
N GLU A 201 -31.92 -3.65 29.22
CA GLU A 201 -31.05 -3.59 30.39
C GLU A 201 -29.62 -4.01 30.02
N ARG A 202 -28.65 -3.20 30.41
CA ARG A 202 -27.23 -3.42 30.16
C ARG A 202 -26.69 -4.77 30.65
N PRO A 203 -27.03 -5.23 31.89
CA PRO A 203 -26.50 -6.50 32.39
C PRO A 203 -26.87 -7.73 31.54
N ASN A 204 -28.01 -7.69 30.83
CA ASN A 204 -28.43 -8.78 29.96
C ASN A 204 -27.58 -8.79 28.65
N ALA A 205 -27.22 -7.61 28.18
CA ALA A 205 -26.29 -7.48 27.03
C ALA A 205 -24.86 -7.89 27.42
N ASP A 206 -24.38 -7.47 28.59
CA ASP A 206 -23.04 -7.81 29.09
C ASP A 206 -22.91 -9.35 29.26
N LYS A 207 -23.92 -10.05 29.67
CA LYS A 207 -23.92 -11.53 29.79
C LYS A 207 -23.69 -12.19 28.43
N LEU A 208 -24.39 -11.74 27.37
CA LEU A 208 -24.22 -12.28 26.04
C LEU A 208 -22.87 -11.86 25.43
N LEU A 209 -22.39 -10.63 25.72
CA LEU A 209 -21.08 -10.18 25.30
C LEU A 209 -19.97 -11.13 25.80
N TYR A 210 -19.93 -11.37 27.11
CA TYR A 210 -18.94 -12.25 27.74
C TYR A 210 -19.04 -13.69 27.21
N GLU A 211 -20.25 -14.21 26.99
CA GLU A 211 -20.45 -15.54 26.41
C GLU A 211 -19.86 -15.65 24.98
N LEU A 212 -20.03 -14.62 24.19
CA LEU A 212 -19.45 -14.56 22.84
C LEU A 212 -17.93 -14.40 22.85
N GLU A 213 -17.39 -13.53 23.73
CA GLU A 213 -15.96 -13.33 23.90
C GLU A 213 -15.25 -14.60 24.39
N ASP A 214 -15.83 -15.32 25.32
CA ASP A 214 -15.31 -16.61 25.81
C ASP A 214 -15.22 -17.69 24.71
N GLN A 215 -16.08 -17.58 23.70
CA GLN A 215 -16.04 -18.43 22.50
C GLN A 215 -15.13 -17.87 21.39
N GLY A 216 -14.44 -16.75 21.64
CA GLY A 216 -13.49 -16.13 20.70
C GLY A 216 -14.12 -15.26 19.61
N PHE A 217 -15.39 -14.86 19.77
CA PHE A 217 -16.04 -13.95 18.84
C PHE A 217 -15.69 -12.49 19.18
N PRO A 218 -15.37 -11.63 18.19
CA PRO A 218 -15.10 -10.21 18.40
C PRO A 218 -16.41 -9.44 18.61
N ALA A 219 -17.02 -9.61 19.80
CA ALA A 219 -18.30 -9.01 20.15
C ALA A 219 -18.14 -7.63 20.78
N PHE A 220 -19.15 -6.80 20.64
CA PHE A 220 -19.24 -5.48 21.28
C PHE A 220 -20.69 -5.06 21.50
N ILE A 221 -20.90 -4.10 22.40
CA ILE A 221 -22.21 -3.55 22.65
C ILE A 221 -22.34 -2.15 22.10
N LEU A 222 -23.42 -1.93 21.35
CA LEU A 222 -23.84 -0.62 20.88
C LEU A 222 -25.13 -0.20 21.59
N TYR A 223 -25.19 1.02 22.17
CA TYR A 223 -26.42 1.58 22.68
C TYR A 223 -27.08 2.48 21.63
N GLN A 224 -28.21 2.06 21.11
CA GLN A 224 -28.93 2.78 20.07
C GLN A 224 -30.45 2.56 20.22
N ASP A 225 -31.25 3.61 20.02
CA ASP A 225 -32.71 3.56 20.08
C ASP A 225 -33.25 3.05 21.43
N GLY A 226 -32.52 3.33 22.54
CA GLY A 226 -32.89 2.89 23.88
C GLY A 226 -32.60 1.41 24.17
N LEU A 227 -31.82 0.74 23.31
CA LEU A 227 -31.48 -0.68 23.41
C LEU A 227 -29.97 -0.90 23.40
N TYR A 228 -29.52 -1.87 24.17
CA TYR A 228 -28.14 -2.41 24.11
C TYR A 228 -28.10 -3.55 23.11
N LYS A 229 -27.56 -3.27 21.93
CA LYS A 229 -27.41 -4.21 20.81
C LYS A 229 -26.07 -4.92 20.93
N VAL A 230 -26.05 -6.24 21.06
CA VAL A 230 -24.82 -7.04 21.04
C VAL A 230 -24.54 -7.44 19.60
N GLN A 231 -23.38 -7.05 19.10
CA GLN A 231 -22.97 -7.22 17.71
C GLN A 231 -21.62 -7.92 17.62
N VAL A 232 -21.38 -8.67 16.54
CA VAL A 232 -20.14 -9.39 16.27
C VAL A 232 -19.58 -8.92 14.93
N GLY A 233 -18.38 -8.31 14.98
CA GLY A 233 -17.71 -7.77 13.82
C GLY A 233 -18.43 -6.58 13.17
N ALA A 234 -17.69 -5.84 12.37
CA ALA A 234 -18.20 -4.78 11.50
C ALA A 234 -17.51 -4.95 10.15
N PHE A 235 -18.25 -5.29 9.11
CA PHE A 235 -17.72 -5.70 7.82
C PHE A 235 -18.12 -4.68 6.76
N ARG A 236 -17.15 -4.24 5.95
CA ARG A 236 -17.42 -3.42 4.76
C ARG A 236 -18.09 -4.24 3.65
N ASN A 237 -17.81 -5.54 3.59
CA ASN A 237 -18.36 -6.44 2.60
C ASN A 237 -19.44 -7.33 3.22
N MET A 238 -20.65 -7.34 2.63
CA MET A 238 -21.77 -8.15 3.07
C MET A 238 -21.47 -9.65 3.09
N GLU A 239 -20.65 -10.16 2.15
CA GLU A 239 -20.26 -11.57 2.13
C GLU A 239 -19.51 -12.00 3.40
N ASN A 240 -18.67 -11.11 3.94
CA ASN A 240 -17.96 -11.38 5.19
C ASN A 240 -18.90 -11.38 6.39
N ALA A 241 -19.90 -10.49 6.41
CA ALA A 241 -20.95 -10.51 7.41
C ALA A 241 -21.77 -11.81 7.34
N VAL A 242 -22.14 -12.25 6.13
CA VAL A 242 -22.86 -13.52 5.92
C VAL A 242 -22.04 -14.74 6.36
N LYS A 243 -20.71 -14.74 6.12
CA LYS A 243 -19.81 -15.79 6.61
C LYS A 243 -19.81 -15.84 8.15
N MET A 244 -19.69 -14.68 8.80
CA MET A 244 -19.73 -14.57 10.27
C MET A 244 -21.12 -14.98 10.82
N GLU A 245 -22.20 -14.54 10.19
CA GLU A 245 -23.56 -14.96 10.54
C GLU A 245 -23.71 -16.48 10.53
N ARG A 246 -23.19 -17.15 9.50
CA ARG A 246 -23.22 -18.62 9.39
C ARG A 246 -22.45 -19.30 10.53
N VAL A 247 -21.28 -18.76 10.89
CA VAL A 247 -20.47 -19.29 12.00
C VAL A 247 -21.24 -19.17 13.32
N LEU A 248 -21.84 -18.01 13.59
CA LEU A 248 -22.63 -17.76 14.79
C LEU A 248 -23.88 -18.64 14.85
N ARG A 249 -24.59 -18.82 13.75
CA ARG A 249 -25.75 -19.73 13.67
C ARG A 249 -25.36 -21.18 13.94
N ASN A 250 -24.21 -21.61 13.43
CA ASN A 250 -23.68 -22.95 13.71
C ASN A 250 -23.27 -23.13 15.17
N ALA A 251 -22.89 -22.05 15.86
CA ALA A 251 -22.65 -22.01 17.30
C ALA A 251 -23.96 -21.90 18.15
N GLY A 252 -25.13 -21.86 17.51
CA GLY A 252 -26.44 -21.88 18.18
C GLY A 252 -27.06 -20.49 18.43
N TYR A 253 -26.46 -19.42 17.90
CA TYR A 253 -26.97 -18.06 18.07
C TYR A 253 -28.01 -17.67 17.02
N SER A 254 -29.04 -16.93 17.45
CA SER A 254 -29.92 -16.21 16.52
C SER A 254 -29.24 -14.94 16.05
N THR A 255 -29.23 -14.69 14.74
CA THR A 255 -28.48 -13.61 14.14
C THR A 255 -29.30 -12.79 13.18
N TRP A 256 -28.90 -11.53 13.03
CA TRP A 256 -29.43 -10.56 12.09
C TRP A 256 -28.29 -9.69 11.57
N ILE A 257 -28.24 -9.44 10.27
CA ILE A 257 -27.28 -8.51 9.69
C ILE A 257 -27.91 -7.12 9.64
N ASP A 258 -27.33 -6.18 10.38
CA ASP A 258 -27.69 -4.77 10.40
C ASP A 258 -26.73 -3.98 9.51
N ALA A 259 -27.29 -3.11 8.66
CA ALA A 259 -26.53 -2.24 7.77
C ALA A 259 -26.68 -0.79 8.25
N ALA A 260 -25.61 -0.22 8.77
CA ALA A 260 -25.62 1.14 9.30
C ALA A 260 -24.38 1.94 8.85
N PRO A 261 -24.51 3.28 8.69
CA PRO A 261 -23.36 4.14 8.42
C PRO A 261 -22.29 4.06 9.49
N ALA A 262 -21.03 4.34 9.11
CA ALA A 262 -19.89 4.36 10.02
C ALA A 262 -19.94 5.50 11.07
N SER A 263 -20.77 6.51 10.87
CA SER A 263 -20.86 7.68 11.75
C SER A 263 -21.58 7.37 13.04
N TYR A 264 -20.88 7.55 14.14
CA TYR A 264 -21.42 7.73 15.51
C TYR A 264 -21.23 9.19 15.91
#